data_73695e70b2886a4b12b7b972af69a372
#
_entry.id   73695e70b2886a4b12b7b972af69a372
#
_cell.length_a   1.000
_cell.length_b   1.000
_cell.length_c   1.000
_cell.angle_alpha   90.00
_cell.angle_beta   90.00
_cell.angle_gamma   90.00
#
_symmetry.space_group_name_H-M   'P 1'
#
loop_
_entity.id
_entity.type
_entity.pdbx_description
1 polymer ?
#
loop_
_entity_poly.entity_id
_entity_poly.type
_entity_poly.pdbx_seq_one_letter_code
_entity_poly.pdbx_strand_id
1 'polypeptide(L)'
;MIESILSKLSEVASRYKEIEDLLSDPEVTKNQENYIKLSKEYSELSPVVNTYSEYLAANEDISEAVLLSKDEDSDIKIMAEAEILDLKEKINQLEIQIKQLLLPKDPDDSKDVFLEVRAGAGGDEAALFAGDLFRMYTRLAERNNWKMEIINIRDGDHGGYKEVVTRIKGADVYKQLKFEAGVHRVQRVPATESQGRIHTSACSVAVLAEMDALGDVVVDKSDLRVDTFRASGAGGQHVNKTDSAVRLTHLPSGIVVECQDGRSQHKNKEKALSLLKAKLLDAEKEKKDAEQAENRKIMVGSGDRSEKIRTYNFPQNRITDHRIEMSVHNLVNFLDGDMEVMISSLLEENQARALANLEG
;
A
#
# COMPACT_ATOMS: atom_id res chain seq x y z
N MET A 1 -9.06 -28.35 -3.79
CA MET A 1 -9.21 -27.00 -3.18
C MET A 1 -9.97 -27.10 -1.86
N ILE A 2 -9.68 -26.26 -0.85
CA ILE A 2 -10.32 -26.29 0.48
C ILE A 2 -11.75 -25.72 0.38
N GLU A 3 -12.70 -26.29 1.14
CA GLU A 3 -14.12 -25.93 1.07
C GLU A 3 -14.40 -24.45 1.39
N SER A 4 -13.60 -23.86 2.29
CA SER A 4 -13.67 -22.41 2.62
C SER A 4 -13.31 -21.50 1.42
N ILE A 5 -12.37 -21.92 0.58
CA ILE A 5 -11.98 -21.18 -0.62
C ILE A 5 -13.07 -21.28 -1.69
N LEU A 6 -13.68 -22.47 -1.85
CA LEU A 6 -14.79 -22.67 -2.79
C LEU A 6 -16.02 -21.83 -2.42
N SER A 7 -16.34 -21.72 -1.13
CA SER A 7 -17.43 -20.85 -0.65
C SER A 7 -17.15 -19.38 -1.01
N LYS A 8 -15.95 -18.88 -0.74
CA LYS A 8 -15.56 -17.50 -1.11
C LYS A 8 -15.62 -17.26 -2.61
N LEU A 9 -15.19 -18.24 -3.42
CA LEU A 9 -15.25 -18.13 -4.89
C LEU A 9 -16.70 -18.06 -5.40
N SER A 10 -17.61 -18.83 -4.80
CA SER A 10 -19.03 -18.77 -5.16
C SER A 10 -19.66 -17.42 -4.81
N GLU A 11 -19.29 -16.82 -3.67
CA GLU A 11 -19.71 -15.47 -3.29
C GLU A 11 -19.18 -14.42 -4.27
N VAL A 12 -17.88 -14.51 -4.63
CA VAL A 12 -17.26 -13.62 -5.63
C VAL A 12 -17.94 -13.74 -6.99
N ALA A 13 -18.22 -14.96 -7.45
CA ALA A 13 -18.91 -15.18 -8.71
C ALA A 13 -20.36 -14.65 -8.70
N SER A 14 -21.06 -14.76 -7.58
CA SER A 14 -22.40 -14.18 -7.39
C SER A 14 -22.33 -12.65 -7.43
N ARG A 15 -21.36 -12.06 -6.73
CA ARG A 15 -21.15 -10.61 -6.71
C ARG A 15 -20.79 -10.06 -8.08
N TYR A 16 -19.97 -10.78 -8.85
CA TYR A 16 -19.61 -10.40 -10.21
C TYR A 16 -20.82 -10.30 -11.13
N LYS A 17 -21.75 -11.29 -11.04
CA LYS A 17 -23.01 -11.24 -11.79
C LYS A 17 -23.92 -10.09 -11.37
N GLU A 18 -24.05 -9.82 -10.07
CA GLU A 18 -24.79 -8.65 -9.59
C GLU A 18 -24.23 -7.34 -10.17
N ILE A 19 -22.90 -7.19 -10.23
CA ILE A 19 -22.26 -5.99 -10.78
C ILE A 19 -22.51 -5.90 -12.30
N GLU A 20 -22.46 -7.01 -13.01
CA GLU A 20 -22.76 -7.09 -14.45
C GLU A 20 -24.19 -6.63 -14.74
N ASP A 21 -25.15 -7.11 -13.94
CA ASP A 21 -26.55 -6.70 -14.03
C ASP A 21 -26.72 -5.19 -13.70
N LEU A 22 -26.06 -4.70 -12.64
CA LEU A 22 -26.09 -3.29 -12.25
C LEU A 22 -25.46 -2.37 -13.31
N LEU A 23 -24.35 -2.77 -13.93
CA LEU A 23 -23.70 -2.01 -15.00
C LEU A 23 -24.55 -1.95 -16.27
N SER A 24 -25.44 -2.93 -16.47
CA SER A 24 -26.40 -2.95 -17.55
C SER A 24 -27.62 -2.06 -17.32
N ASP A 25 -27.84 -1.57 -16.08
CA ASP A 25 -28.97 -0.71 -15.73
C ASP A 25 -28.71 0.76 -16.17
N PRO A 26 -29.58 1.36 -17.02
CA PRO A 26 -29.47 2.76 -17.42
C PRO A 26 -29.50 3.77 -16.27
N GLU A 27 -30.08 3.45 -15.13
CA GLU A 27 -30.13 4.36 -13.97
C GLU A 27 -28.74 4.47 -13.28
N VAL A 28 -27.96 3.38 -13.24
CA VAL A 28 -26.61 3.37 -12.66
C VAL A 28 -25.64 4.17 -13.53
N THR A 29 -25.80 4.14 -14.86
CA THR A 29 -24.95 4.90 -15.78
C THR A 29 -25.14 6.42 -15.66
N LYS A 30 -26.25 6.91 -15.10
CA LYS A 30 -26.48 8.34 -14.82
C LYS A 30 -25.65 8.85 -13.64
N ASN A 31 -25.25 7.99 -12.70
CA ASN A 31 -24.41 8.34 -11.57
C ASN A 31 -22.95 7.94 -11.84
N GLN A 32 -22.16 8.89 -12.34
CA GLN A 32 -20.79 8.67 -12.77
C GLN A 32 -19.87 8.10 -11.65
N GLU A 33 -20.05 8.51 -10.40
CA GLU A 33 -19.24 7.99 -9.28
C GLU A 33 -19.53 6.51 -9.01
N ASN A 34 -20.80 6.14 -8.96
CA ASN A 34 -21.21 4.74 -8.78
C ASN A 34 -20.77 3.86 -9.96
N TYR A 35 -20.90 4.38 -11.18
CA TYR A 35 -20.47 3.66 -12.38
C TYR A 35 -18.96 3.37 -12.37
N ILE A 36 -18.14 4.37 -12.03
CA ILE A 36 -16.68 4.20 -11.93
C ILE A 36 -16.33 3.17 -10.84
N LYS A 37 -17.00 3.23 -9.69
CA LYS A 37 -16.78 2.29 -8.58
C LYS A 37 -17.11 0.85 -8.98
N LEU A 38 -18.29 0.64 -9.58
CA LEU A 38 -18.72 -0.68 -10.03
C LEU A 38 -17.85 -1.22 -11.17
N SER A 39 -17.44 -0.36 -12.13
CA SER A 39 -16.54 -0.76 -13.21
C SER A 39 -15.16 -1.18 -12.71
N LYS A 40 -14.65 -0.51 -11.68
CA LYS A 40 -13.39 -0.88 -11.03
C LYS A 40 -13.52 -2.24 -10.32
N GLU A 41 -14.57 -2.43 -9.54
CA GLU A 41 -14.88 -3.69 -8.85
C GLU A 41 -15.03 -4.84 -9.86
N TYR A 42 -15.76 -4.62 -10.97
CA TYR A 42 -15.90 -5.58 -12.06
C TYR A 42 -14.56 -6.01 -12.67
N SER A 43 -13.70 -5.02 -12.96
CA SER A 43 -12.36 -5.26 -13.52
C SER A 43 -11.44 -6.03 -12.55
N GLU A 44 -11.59 -5.81 -11.25
CA GLU A 44 -10.83 -6.50 -10.21
C GLU A 44 -11.27 -7.95 -10.01
N LEU A 45 -12.58 -8.23 -10.10
CA LEU A 45 -13.14 -9.56 -9.92
C LEU A 45 -13.05 -10.44 -11.19
N SER A 46 -13.04 -9.83 -12.37
CA SER A 46 -13.05 -10.55 -13.66
C SER A 46 -11.96 -11.63 -13.78
N PRO A 47 -10.68 -11.40 -13.43
CA PRO A 47 -9.66 -12.45 -13.51
C PRO A 47 -9.94 -13.64 -12.59
N VAL A 48 -10.47 -13.39 -11.38
CA VAL A 48 -10.82 -14.44 -10.41
C VAL A 48 -11.94 -15.31 -10.95
N VAL A 49 -13.00 -14.70 -11.47
CA VAL A 49 -14.19 -15.40 -11.98
C VAL A 49 -13.86 -16.21 -13.24
N ASN A 50 -13.06 -15.65 -14.14
CA ASN A 50 -12.64 -16.36 -15.35
C ASN A 50 -11.82 -17.60 -15.00
N THR A 51 -10.80 -17.47 -14.14
CA THR A 51 -9.99 -18.61 -13.71
C THR A 51 -10.80 -19.65 -12.94
N TYR A 52 -11.78 -19.21 -12.15
CA TYR A 52 -12.71 -20.11 -11.45
C TYR A 52 -13.62 -20.86 -12.42
N SER A 53 -14.11 -20.20 -13.48
CA SER A 53 -14.91 -20.85 -14.53
C SER A 53 -14.11 -21.92 -15.27
N GLU A 54 -12.84 -21.63 -15.59
CA GLU A 54 -11.94 -22.62 -16.19
C GLU A 54 -11.67 -23.81 -15.26
N TYR A 55 -11.52 -23.54 -13.96
CA TYR A 55 -11.38 -24.59 -12.96
C TYR A 55 -12.61 -25.49 -12.88
N LEU A 56 -13.83 -24.94 -12.92
CA LEU A 56 -15.07 -25.71 -12.92
C LEU A 56 -15.19 -26.56 -14.20
N ALA A 57 -14.93 -25.99 -15.36
CA ALA A 57 -14.94 -26.70 -16.64
C ALA A 57 -13.93 -27.88 -16.63
N ALA A 58 -12.69 -27.63 -16.16
CA ALA A 58 -11.70 -28.69 -16.06
C ALA A 58 -12.09 -29.82 -15.09
N ASN A 59 -12.86 -29.53 -14.02
CA ASN A 59 -13.41 -30.54 -13.12
C ASN A 59 -14.58 -31.33 -13.76
N GLU A 60 -15.37 -30.71 -14.62
CA GLU A 60 -16.39 -31.41 -15.42
C GLU A 60 -15.70 -32.32 -16.44
N ASP A 61 -14.73 -31.81 -17.22
CA ASP A 61 -13.96 -32.57 -18.20
C ASP A 61 -13.29 -33.81 -17.58
N ILE A 62 -12.68 -33.67 -16.38
CA ILE A 62 -12.05 -34.82 -15.70
C ILE A 62 -13.07 -35.86 -15.28
N SER A 63 -14.28 -35.42 -14.90
CA SER A 63 -15.35 -36.33 -14.54
C SER A 63 -15.84 -37.16 -15.75
N GLU A 64 -15.92 -36.52 -16.92
CA GLU A 64 -16.24 -37.18 -18.20
C GLU A 64 -15.11 -38.13 -18.64
N ALA A 65 -13.85 -37.69 -18.59
CA ALA A 65 -12.71 -38.52 -18.91
C ALA A 65 -12.60 -39.76 -18.01
N VAL A 66 -12.93 -39.64 -16.72
CA VAL A 66 -12.99 -40.79 -15.80
C VAL A 66 -14.12 -41.79 -16.15
N LEU A 67 -15.22 -41.33 -16.72
CA LEU A 67 -16.26 -42.23 -17.26
C LEU A 67 -15.77 -42.97 -18.49
N LEU A 68 -15.10 -42.25 -19.44
CA LEU A 68 -14.53 -42.83 -20.64
C LEU A 68 -13.39 -43.81 -20.35
N SER A 69 -12.60 -43.60 -19.28
CA SER A 69 -11.55 -44.56 -18.89
C SER A 69 -12.06 -45.93 -18.45
N LYS A 70 -13.39 -46.09 -18.27
CA LYS A 70 -14.05 -47.35 -17.94
C LYS A 70 -14.66 -48.06 -19.17
N ASP A 71 -14.44 -47.51 -20.37
CA ASP A 71 -14.90 -48.08 -21.62
C ASP A 71 -14.24 -49.46 -21.89
N GLU A 72 -14.91 -50.31 -22.63
CA GLU A 72 -14.40 -51.62 -23.03
C GLU A 72 -13.32 -51.51 -24.13
N ASP A 73 -13.30 -50.41 -24.91
CA ASP A 73 -12.31 -50.14 -25.93
C ASP A 73 -10.96 -49.71 -25.34
N SER A 74 -9.91 -50.47 -25.66
CA SER A 74 -8.55 -50.24 -25.13
C SER A 74 -7.97 -48.91 -25.60
N ASP A 75 -8.28 -48.46 -26.83
CA ASP A 75 -7.72 -47.21 -27.38
C ASP A 75 -8.38 -46.00 -26.73
N ILE A 76 -9.68 -46.03 -26.48
CA ILE A 76 -10.45 -45.01 -25.78
C ILE A 76 -9.91 -44.88 -24.33
N LYS A 77 -9.66 -46.01 -23.68
CA LYS A 77 -9.14 -46.04 -22.31
C LYS A 77 -7.75 -45.37 -22.21
N ILE A 78 -6.84 -45.67 -23.11
CA ILE A 78 -5.49 -45.09 -23.13
C ILE A 78 -5.55 -43.60 -23.36
N MET A 79 -6.41 -43.13 -24.29
CA MET A 79 -6.61 -41.70 -24.53
C MET A 79 -7.19 -40.99 -23.30
N ALA A 80 -8.22 -41.57 -22.68
CA ALA A 80 -8.83 -40.99 -21.48
C ALA A 80 -7.87 -40.96 -20.29
N GLU A 81 -7.02 -41.95 -20.09
CA GLU A 81 -5.99 -41.95 -19.04
C GLU A 81 -4.94 -40.84 -19.25
N ALA A 82 -4.52 -40.59 -20.49
CA ALA A 82 -3.62 -39.49 -20.82
C ALA A 82 -4.29 -38.12 -20.56
N GLU A 83 -5.54 -37.96 -21.01
CA GLU A 83 -6.30 -36.72 -20.80
C GLU A 83 -6.54 -36.42 -19.30
N ILE A 84 -6.83 -37.45 -18.49
CA ILE A 84 -6.96 -37.32 -17.04
C ILE A 84 -5.66 -36.77 -16.41
N LEU A 85 -4.51 -37.16 -16.93
CA LEU A 85 -3.22 -36.70 -16.41
C LEU A 85 -2.98 -35.23 -16.73
N ASP A 86 -3.26 -34.83 -17.95
CA ASP A 86 -3.14 -33.43 -18.41
C ASP A 86 -4.13 -32.52 -17.68
N LEU A 87 -5.37 -32.96 -17.52
CA LEU A 87 -6.40 -32.21 -16.78
C LEU A 87 -6.06 -32.04 -15.28
N LYS A 88 -5.48 -33.06 -14.65
CA LYS A 88 -5.01 -32.95 -13.26
C LYS A 88 -3.93 -31.91 -13.09
N GLU A 89 -2.98 -31.84 -14.03
CA GLU A 89 -1.93 -30.84 -14.00
C GLU A 89 -2.50 -29.43 -14.23
N LYS A 90 -3.43 -29.28 -15.18
CA LYS A 90 -4.16 -28.04 -15.44
C LYS A 90 -4.96 -27.57 -14.20
N ILE A 91 -5.68 -28.48 -13.55
CA ILE A 91 -6.44 -28.17 -12.31
C ILE A 91 -5.48 -27.68 -11.21
N ASN A 92 -4.35 -28.33 -11.06
CA ASN A 92 -3.35 -27.91 -10.04
C ASN A 92 -2.81 -26.51 -10.32
N GLN A 93 -2.51 -26.18 -11.58
CA GLN A 93 -2.09 -24.84 -12.00
C GLN A 93 -3.18 -23.80 -11.75
N LEU A 94 -4.43 -24.10 -12.08
CA LEU A 94 -5.57 -23.22 -11.84
C LEU A 94 -5.82 -23.00 -10.34
N GLU A 95 -5.64 -24.00 -9.49
CA GLU A 95 -5.72 -23.84 -8.03
C GLU A 95 -4.67 -22.87 -7.48
N ILE A 96 -3.46 -22.93 -7.98
CA ILE A 96 -2.38 -22.01 -7.60
C ILE A 96 -2.74 -20.58 -8.06
N GLN A 97 -3.20 -20.42 -9.30
CA GLN A 97 -3.59 -19.11 -9.83
C GLN A 97 -4.76 -18.49 -9.07
N ILE A 98 -5.80 -19.27 -8.75
CA ILE A 98 -6.95 -18.83 -7.97
C ILE A 98 -6.48 -18.35 -6.59
N LYS A 99 -5.65 -19.12 -5.91
CA LYS A 99 -5.10 -18.74 -4.60
C LYS A 99 -4.35 -17.41 -4.67
N GLN A 100 -3.55 -17.19 -5.73
CA GLN A 100 -2.82 -15.94 -5.94
C GLN A 100 -3.76 -14.75 -6.19
N LEU A 101 -4.83 -14.96 -6.97
CA LEU A 101 -5.82 -13.93 -7.30
C LEU A 101 -6.72 -13.56 -6.10
N LEU A 102 -6.94 -14.50 -5.17
CA LEU A 102 -7.70 -14.26 -3.94
C LEU A 102 -6.90 -13.53 -2.86
N LEU A 103 -5.59 -13.36 -3.02
CA LEU A 103 -4.82 -12.58 -2.08
C LEU A 103 -5.28 -11.12 -2.09
N PRO A 104 -5.53 -10.53 -0.92
CA PRO A 104 -5.91 -9.14 -0.84
C PRO A 104 -4.78 -8.29 -1.45
N LYS A 105 -5.11 -7.57 -2.52
CA LYS A 105 -4.19 -6.57 -3.08
C LYS A 105 -4.10 -5.42 -2.11
N ASP A 106 -2.88 -5.04 -1.76
CA ASP A 106 -2.64 -3.86 -0.97
C ASP A 106 -3.05 -2.62 -1.80
N PRO A 107 -4.00 -1.80 -1.34
CA PRO A 107 -4.47 -0.64 -2.10
C PRO A 107 -3.36 0.38 -2.35
N ASP A 108 -2.28 0.32 -1.57
CA ASP A 108 -1.15 1.22 -1.69
C ASP A 108 -0.11 0.73 -2.72
N ASP A 109 -0.18 -0.53 -3.20
CA ASP A 109 0.80 -1.12 -4.11
C ASP A 109 1.04 -0.31 -5.39
N SER A 110 0.02 0.39 -5.89
CA SER A 110 0.10 1.22 -7.10
C SER A 110 0.51 2.67 -6.86
N LYS A 111 0.74 3.06 -5.59
CA LYS A 111 1.03 4.45 -5.22
C LYS A 111 2.48 4.83 -5.44
N ASP A 112 2.68 6.13 -5.64
CA ASP A 112 3.98 6.78 -5.54
C ASP A 112 4.52 6.71 -4.11
N VAL A 113 5.83 6.87 -3.93
CA VAL A 113 6.52 6.64 -2.65
C VAL A 113 7.35 7.83 -2.24
N PHE A 114 7.31 8.15 -0.95
CA PHE A 114 8.36 8.92 -0.28
C PHE A 114 9.37 7.94 0.34
N LEU A 115 10.58 7.96 -0.20
CA LEU A 115 11.71 7.19 0.32
C LEU A 115 12.59 8.11 1.17
N GLU A 116 12.81 7.71 2.40
CA GLU A 116 13.65 8.43 3.36
C GLU A 116 14.80 7.51 3.81
N VAL A 117 16.03 7.96 3.63
CA VAL A 117 17.23 7.27 4.08
C VAL A 117 17.94 8.14 5.12
N ARG A 118 18.13 7.60 6.33
CA ARG A 118 18.79 8.28 7.44
C ARG A 118 20.00 7.52 7.94
N ALA A 119 21.07 8.25 8.21
CA ALA A 119 22.21 7.72 8.94
C ALA A 119 21.78 7.38 10.39
N GLY A 120 22.05 6.14 10.80
CA GLY A 120 21.81 5.64 12.16
C GLY A 120 23.10 5.52 12.96
N ALA A 121 23.29 4.39 13.64
CA ALA A 121 24.47 4.14 14.43
C ALA A 121 25.72 3.96 13.56
N GLY A 122 26.76 4.79 13.75
CA GLY A 122 28.04 4.66 13.03
C GLY A 122 28.69 5.97 12.64
N GLY A 123 28.11 7.13 12.99
CA GLY A 123 28.71 8.45 12.71
C GLY A 123 28.87 8.69 11.20
N ASP A 124 30.06 9.19 10.80
CA ASP A 124 30.36 9.53 9.40
C ASP A 124 30.22 8.35 8.44
N GLU A 125 30.59 7.15 8.89
CA GLU A 125 30.43 5.94 8.08
C GLU A 125 28.95 5.62 7.78
N ALA A 126 28.06 5.86 8.73
CA ALA A 126 26.63 5.72 8.48
C ALA A 126 26.15 6.76 7.45
N ALA A 127 26.66 7.99 7.48
CA ALA A 127 26.34 9.00 6.48
C ALA A 127 26.84 8.64 5.07
N LEU A 128 28.05 8.09 4.96
CA LEU A 128 28.59 7.57 3.70
C LEU A 128 27.76 6.41 3.17
N PHE A 129 27.37 5.50 4.06
CA PHE A 129 26.51 4.36 3.66
C PHE A 129 25.10 4.80 3.26
N ALA A 130 24.54 5.82 3.90
CA ALA A 130 23.27 6.42 3.45
C ALA A 130 23.37 6.97 2.01
N GLY A 131 24.53 7.54 1.65
CA GLY A 131 24.84 7.96 0.28
C GLY A 131 24.88 6.78 -0.70
N ASP A 132 25.49 5.66 -0.28
CA ASP A 132 25.51 4.45 -1.11
C ASP A 132 24.14 3.84 -1.32
N LEU A 133 23.29 3.78 -0.26
CA LEU A 133 21.92 3.33 -0.35
C LEU A 133 21.09 4.26 -1.24
N PHE A 134 21.24 5.56 -1.09
CA PHE A 134 20.54 6.51 -1.95
C PHE A 134 20.93 6.34 -3.43
N ARG A 135 22.21 6.15 -3.72
CA ARG A 135 22.67 5.82 -5.07
C ARG A 135 22.08 4.51 -5.59
N MET A 136 22.04 3.48 -4.76
CA MET A 136 21.43 2.18 -5.10
C MET A 136 19.97 2.33 -5.51
N TYR A 137 19.17 3.05 -4.72
CA TYR A 137 17.76 3.30 -5.06
C TYR A 137 17.59 4.20 -6.28
N THR A 138 18.49 5.15 -6.51
CA THR A 138 18.50 5.97 -7.73
C THR A 138 18.72 5.10 -8.97
N ARG A 139 19.69 4.17 -8.91
CA ARG A 139 19.95 3.23 -9.99
C ARG A 139 18.79 2.26 -10.22
N LEU A 140 18.16 1.78 -9.16
CA LEU A 140 16.94 0.97 -9.26
C LEU A 140 15.81 1.74 -9.94
N ALA A 141 15.61 3.00 -9.59
CA ALA A 141 14.59 3.86 -10.20
C ALA A 141 14.88 4.08 -11.69
N GLU A 142 16.12 4.31 -12.08
CA GLU A 142 16.55 4.44 -13.48
C GLU A 142 16.24 3.16 -14.27
N ARG A 143 16.56 1.98 -13.73
CA ARG A 143 16.31 0.67 -14.36
C ARG A 143 14.82 0.41 -14.59
N ASN A 144 13.98 0.81 -13.65
CA ASN A 144 12.53 0.64 -13.73
C ASN A 144 11.81 1.80 -14.44
N ASN A 145 12.54 2.78 -15.00
CA ASN A 145 11.99 4.00 -15.60
C ASN A 145 11.10 4.80 -14.63
N TRP A 146 11.42 4.79 -13.34
CA TRP A 146 10.75 5.62 -12.35
C TRP A 146 11.37 7.03 -12.31
N LYS A 147 10.55 8.02 -12.01
CA LYS A 147 11.00 9.40 -11.83
C LYS A 147 11.31 9.65 -10.36
N MET A 148 12.53 10.07 -10.06
CA MET A 148 12.94 10.42 -8.71
C MET A 148 13.09 11.94 -8.57
N GLU A 149 12.48 12.50 -7.53
CA GLU A 149 12.54 13.92 -7.18
C GLU A 149 13.05 14.04 -5.74
N ILE A 150 14.11 14.82 -5.56
CA ILE A 150 14.69 15.06 -4.24
C ILE A 150 13.89 16.14 -3.55
N ILE A 151 13.35 15.84 -2.36
CA ILE A 151 12.57 16.76 -1.54
C ILE A 151 13.45 17.47 -0.52
N ASN A 152 14.31 16.72 0.17
CA ASN A 152 15.18 17.27 1.20
C ASN A 152 16.49 16.50 1.27
N ILE A 153 17.58 17.21 1.50
CA ILE A 153 18.91 16.63 1.74
C ILE A 153 19.53 17.32 2.96
N ARG A 154 20.17 16.51 3.78
CA ARG A 154 21.08 16.95 4.83
C ARG A 154 22.41 16.25 4.65
N ASP A 155 23.43 17.00 4.26
CA ASP A 155 24.76 16.46 4.01
C ASP A 155 25.45 15.99 5.30
N GLY A 156 26.29 14.96 5.15
CA GLY A 156 27.21 14.51 6.19
C GLY A 156 28.46 15.42 6.27
N ASP A 157 29.06 15.49 7.43
CA ASP A 157 30.22 16.37 7.68
C ASP A 157 31.48 15.94 6.88
N HIS A 158 31.59 14.65 6.57
CA HIS A 158 32.68 14.04 5.80
C HIS A 158 32.20 13.37 4.49
N GLY A 159 31.10 13.86 3.91
CA GLY A 159 30.44 13.32 2.74
C GLY A 159 29.28 12.38 3.09
N GLY A 160 28.58 11.91 2.05
CA GLY A 160 27.34 11.16 2.22
C GLY A 160 26.20 12.04 2.78
N TYR A 161 25.17 11.41 3.34
CA TYR A 161 23.98 12.12 3.80
C TYR A 161 23.62 11.73 5.24
N LYS A 162 23.35 12.72 6.09
CA LYS A 162 22.70 12.50 7.39
C LYS A 162 21.23 12.08 7.19
N GLU A 163 20.60 12.68 6.18
CA GLU A 163 19.22 12.39 5.80
C GLU A 163 19.01 12.76 4.34
N VAL A 164 18.34 11.91 3.59
CA VAL A 164 17.85 12.23 2.26
C VAL A 164 16.41 11.74 2.12
N VAL A 165 15.53 12.62 1.66
CA VAL A 165 14.12 12.36 1.39
C VAL A 165 13.85 12.58 -0.08
N THR A 166 13.30 11.55 -0.73
CA THR A 166 12.99 11.60 -2.15
C THR A 166 11.58 11.11 -2.41
N ARG A 167 10.96 11.65 -3.45
CA ARG A 167 9.70 11.15 -4.01
C ARG A 167 10.01 10.34 -5.26
N ILE A 168 9.47 9.13 -5.33
CA ILE A 168 9.64 8.21 -6.46
C ILE A 168 8.27 7.97 -7.07
N LYS A 169 8.15 8.26 -8.38
CA LYS A 169 6.91 8.13 -9.15
C LYS A 169 7.07 7.08 -10.24
N GLY A 170 6.10 6.21 -10.37
CA GLY A 170 6.10 5.19 -11.41
C GLY A 170 5.08 4.07 -11.16
N ALA A 171 5.09 3.07 -12.02
CA ALA A 171 4.22 1.91 -11.86
C ALA A 171 4.74 0.99 -10.74
N ASP A 172 3.85 0.57 -9.85
CA ASP A 172 4.12 -0.42 -8.78
C ASP A 172 5.32 -0.10 -7.88
N VAL A 173 5.60 1.19 -7.64
CA VAL A 173 6.76 1.62 -6.85
C VAL A 173 6.65 1.15 -5.41
N TYR A 174 5.50 1.40 -4.76
CA TYR A 174 5.30 0.97 -3.37
C TYR A 174 5.35 -0.55 -3.22
N LYS A 175 4.75 -1.28 -4.14
CA LYS A 175 4.77 -2.75 -4.18
C LYS A 175 6.19 -3.32 -4.12
N GLN A 176 7.13 -2.71 -4.84
CA GLN A 176 8.51 -3.16 -4.88
C GLN A 176 9.34 -2.67 -3.70
N LEU A 177 9.11 -1.44 -3.24
CA LEU A 177 9.95 -0.81 -2.22
C LEU A 177 9.44 -1.01 -0.78
N LYS A 178 8.19 -1.39 -0.55
CA LYS A 178 7.63 -1.55 0.82
C LYS A 178 8.46 -2.47 1.73
N PHE A 179 9.16 -3.44 1.15
CA PHE A 179 10.04 -4.34 1.90
C PHE A 179 11.43 -3.77 2.18
N GLU A 180 11.76 -2.59 1.65
CA GLU A 180 13.02 -1.91 1.94
C GLU A 180 12.97 -1.11 3.26
N ALA A 181 11.78 -0.94 3.83
CA ALA A 181 11.61 -0.25 5.11
C ALA A 181 12.23 -1.02 6.27
N GLY A 182 13.14 -0.38 7.01
CA GLY A 182 13.81 -0.97 8.16
C GLY A 182 15.28 -0.53 8.30
N VAL A 183 16.02 -1.27 9.13
CA VAL A 183 17.45 -0.97 9.40
C VAL A 183 18.36 -1.80 8.49
N HIS A 184 19.18 -1.12 7.71
CA HIS A 184 20.20 -1.67 6.83
C HIS A 184 21.57 -1.57 7.51
N ARG A 185 22.26 -2.69 7.67
CA ARG A 185 23.56 -2.78 8.32
C ARG A 185 24.68 -2.96 7.30
N VAL A 186 25.74 -2.19 7.41
CA VAL A 186 26.96 -2.33 6.61
C VAL A 186 28.11 -2.83 7.46
N GLN A 187 28.96 -3.68 6.87
CA GLN A 187 30.22 -4.16 7.41
C GLN A 187 31.32 -3.94 6.37
N ARG A 188 32.13 -2.91 6.58
CA ARG A 188 33.28 -2.59 5.72
C ARG A 188 34.36 -1.83 6.50
N VAL A 189 35.52 -1.69 5.89
CA VAL A 189 36.54 -0.74 6.34
C VAL A 189 36.14 0.63 5.80
N PRO A 190 35.80 1.61 6.66
CA PRO A 190 35.41 2.94 6.20
C PRO A 190 36.57 3.65 5.46
N ALA A 191 36.23 4.55 4.54
CA ALA A 191 37.22 5.42 3.91
C ALA A 191 37.97 6.32 4.92
N THR A 192 37.34 6.59 6.08
CA THR A 192 37.88 7.40 7.18
C THR A 192 38.74 6.60 8.17
N GLU A 193 38.84 5.26 8.02
CA GLU A 193 39.59 4.39 8.92
C GLU A 193 41.03 4.16 8.45
N SER A 194 41.99 4.58 9.25
CA SER A 194 43.41 4.50 8.90
C SER A 194 44.06 3.14 9.29
N GLN A 195 43.46 2.36 10.22
CA GLN A 195 44.02 1.11 10.73
C GLN A 195 43.46 -0.14 10.06
N GLY A 196 42.59 0.01 9.05
CA GLY A 196 42.03 -1.10 8.31
C GLY A 196 41.03 -1.95 9.11
N ARG A 197 40.46 -1.43 10.20
CA ARG A 197 39.46 -2.14 11.01
C ARG A 197 38.10 -2.16 10.33
N ILE A 198 37.41 -3.30 10.35
CA ILE A 198 36.06 -3.44 9.87
C ILE A 198 35.12 -2.75 10.87
N HIS A 199 34.39 -1.73 10.41
CA HIS A 199 33.32 -1.10 11.18
C HIS A 199 31.96 -1.68 10.81
N THR A 200 31.08 -1.64 11.78
CA THR A 200 29.67 -1.99 11.57
C THR A 200 28.83 -0.74 11.79
N SER A 201 28.21 -0.25 10.73
CA SER A 201 27.33 0.91 10.75
C SER A 201 25.92 0.54 10.30
N ALA A 202 24.96 1.38 10.59
CA ALA A 202 23.57 1.16 10.24
C ALA A 202 22.91 2.44 9.72
N CYS A 203 22.02 2.25 8.74
CA CYS A 203 21.12 3.28 8.24
C CYS A 203 19.69 2.79 8.35
N SER A 204 18.76 3.68 8.61
CA SER A 204 17.33 3.39 8.55
C SER A 204 16.74 3.88 7.24
N VAL A 205 15.88 3.06 6.65
CA VAL A 205 15.12 3.37 5.45
C VAL A 205 13.64 3.35 5.81
N ALA A 206 12.92 4.41 5.49
CA ALA A 206 11.46 4.45 5.57
C ALA A 206 10.87 4.60 4.17
N VAL A 207 9.80 3.85 3.93
CA VAL A 207 9.08 3.82 2.65
C VAL A 207 7.62 4.12 2.96
N LEU A 208 7.18 5.31 2.56
CA LEU A 208 5.83 5.80 2.83
C LEU A 208 5.08 5.94 1.52
N ALA A 209 3.91 5.31 1.41
CA ALA A 209 3.02 5.52 0.28
C ALA A 209 2.55 6.98 0.24
N GLU A 210 2.51 7.57 -0.95
CA GLU A 210 1.94 8.90 -1.12
C GLU A 210 0.45 8.85 -0.83
N MET A 211 -0.01 9.72 0.07
CA MET A 211 -1.43 9.81 0.38
C MET A 211 -2.17 10.55 -0.73
N ASP A 212 -3.35 10.05 -1.05
CA ASP A 212 -4.28 10.77 -1.90
C ASP A 212 -4.63 12.11 -1.26
N ALA A 213 -4.74 13.15 -2.09
CA ALA A 213 -5.19 14.46 -1.63
C ALA A 213 -6.54 14.30 -0.92
N LEU A 214 -6.65 14.90 0.26
CA LEU A 214 -7.93 14.95 0.96
C LEU A 214 -8.95 15.63 0.07
N GLY A 215 -9.99 14.90 -0.33
CA GLY A 215 -11.11 15.48 -1.07
C GLY A 215 -11.86 16.50 -0.21
N ASP A 216 -12.73 17.28 -0.86
CA ASP A 216 -13.62 18.21 -0.15
C ASP A 216 -14.48 17.44 0.86
N VAL A 217 -14.46 17.86 2.13
CA VAL A 217 -15.31 17.26 3.16
C VAL A 217 -16.76 17.60 2.86
N VAL A 218 -17.53 16.59 2.47
CA VAL A 218 -18.98 16.71 2.29
C VAL A 218 -19.63 16.52 3.65
N VAL A 219 -20.22 17.59 4.17
CA VAL A 219 -20.94 17.55 5.46
C VAL A 219 -22.44 17.36 5.18
N ASP A 220 -23.00 16.26 5.66
CA ASP A 220 -24.43 16.02 5.56
C ASP A 220 -25.19 16.95 6.52
N LYS A 221 -26.33 17.46 6.06
CA LYS A 221 -27.19 18.34 6.87
C LYS A 221 -27.83 17.60 8.05
N SER A 222 -28.01 16.29 7.96
CA SER A 222 -28.52 15.44 9.03
C SER A 222 -27.57 15.32 10.22
N ASP A 223 -26.27 15.46 9.96
CA ASP A 223 -25.22 15.36 10.97
C ASP A 223 -24.92 16.69 11.68
N LEU A 224 -25.68 17.74 11.30
CA LEU A 224 -25.51 19.08 11.84
C LEU A 224 -26.63 19.46 12.79
N ARG A 225 -26.28 19.74 14.02
CA ARG A 225 -27.14 20.47 14.95
C ARG A 225 -26.87 21.96 14.81
N VAL A 226 -27.92 22.73 14.56
CA VAL A 226 -27.86 24.18 14.36
C VAL A 226 -28.59 24.86 15.51
N ASP A 227 -27.85 25.57 16.35
CA ASP A 227 -28.39 26.37 17.45
C ASP A 227 -28.21 27.87 17.11
N THR A 228 -29.23 28.67 17.35
CA THR A 228 -29.19 30.12 17.15
C THR A 228 -29.27 30.81 18.52
N PHE A 229 -28.49 31.89 18.69
CA PHE A 229 -28.44 32.62 19.94
C PHE A 229 -28.18 34.12 19.68
N ARG A 230 -28.31 34.90 20.74
CA ARG A 230 -28.03 36.35 20.69
C ARG A 230 -26.55 36.59 20.71
N ALA A 231 -26.05 37.39 19.77
CA ALA A 231 -24.66 37.78 19.77
C ALA A 231 -24.34 38.64 20.98
N SER A 232 -23.20 38.38 21.60
CA SER A 232 -22.65 39.17 22.72
C SER A 232 -21.53 40.07 22.19
N GLY A 233 -21.61 41.38 22.35
CA GLY A 233 -20.56 42.30 21.91
C GLY A 233 -20.98 43.76 21.93
N ALA A 234 -20.05 44.67 21.71
CA ALA A 234 -20.28 46.10 21.54
C ALA A 234 -21.06 46.37 20.25
N GLY A 235 -22.39 46.43 20.35
CA GLY A 235 -23.30 46.66 19.22
C GLY A 235 -24.59 47.36 19.69
N GLY A 236 -25.22 48.09 18.81
CA GLY A 236 -26.47 48.77 19.07
C GLY A 236 -27.66 47.84 19.31
N GLN A 237 -28.86 48.39 19.46
CA GLN A 237 -30.12 47.73 19.85
C GLN A 237 -30.45 46.46 19.00
N HIS A 238 -29.96 46.37 17.75
CA HIS A 238 -30.17 45.25 16.86
C HIS A 238 -29.38 43.97 17.27
N VAL A 239 -28.16 44.10 17.77
CA VAL A 239 -27.31 42.99 18.18
C VAL A 239 -27.87 42.28 19.42
N ASN A 240 -28.49 43.01 20.31
CA ASN A 240 -29.00 42.49 21.58
C ASN A 240 -30.42 41.94 21.51
N LYS A 241 -31.16 42.18 20.41
CA LYS A 241 -32.56 41.76 20.25
C LYS A 241 -32.79 40.65 19.26
N THR A 242 -31.84 40.39 18.33
CA THR A 242 -32.02 39.45 17.27
C THR A 242 -31.06 38.22 17.45
N ASP A 243 -31.58 37.01 17.30
CA ASP A 243 -30.80 35.77 17.36
C ASP A 243 -30.01 35.57 16.05
N SER A 244 -29.01 36.43 15.83
CA SER A 244 -28.18 36.44 14.62
C SER A 244 -26.92 35.52 14.70
N ALA A 245 -26.48 35.17 15.90
CA ALA A 245 -25.38 34.26 16.09
C ALA A 245 -25.81 32.82 15.85
N VAL A 246 -24.90 32.03 15.24
CA VAL A 246 -25.14 30.64 14.89
C VAL A 246 -24.03 29.77 15.47
N ARG A 247 -24.42 28.68 16.13
CA ARG A 247 -23.57 27.59 16.58
C ARG A 247 -23.89 26.36 15.77
N LEU A 248 -22.89 25.78 15.14
CA LEU A 248 -22.99 24.50 14.44
C LEU A 248 -22.24 23.43 15.24
N THR A 249 -22.91 22.34 15.54
CA THR A 249 -22.29 21.16 16.16
C THR A 249 -22.37 20.00 15.18
N HIS A 250 -21.23 19.43 14.82
CA HIS A 250 -21.17 18.23 14.01
C HIS A 250 -21.30 17.02 14.94
N LEU A 251 -22.43 16.32 14.85
CA LEU A 251 -22.80 15.26 15.81
C LEU A 251 -21.79 14.09 15.84
N PRO A 252 -21.29 13.58 14.70
CA PRO A 252 -20.36 12.44 14.70
C PRO A 252 -18.99 12.79 15.31
N SER A 253 -18.43 13.98 15.05
CA SER A 253 -17.10 14.39 15.54
C SER A 253 -17.13 15.20 16.83
N GLY A 254 -18.30 15.72 17.22
CA GLY A 254 -18.44 16.61 18.38
C GLY A 254 -17.84 18.00 18.18
N ILE A 255 -17.35 18.34 16.99
CA ILE A 255 -16.73 19.65 16.70
C ILE A 255 -17.81 20.74 16.71
N VAL A 256 -17.55 21.81 17.46
CA VAL A 256 -18.44 22.96 17.58
C VAL A 256 -17.78 24.18 16.97
N VAL A 257 -18.56 24.92 16.19
CA VAL A 257 -18.18 26.20 15.58
C VAL A 257 -19.25 27.23 15.80
N GLU A 258 -18.84 28.44 16.20
CA GLU A 258 -19.72 29.58 16.41
C GLU A 258 -19.33 30.72 15.49
N CYS A 259 -20.32 31.41 14.96
CA CYS A 259 -20.14 32.64 14.19
C CYS A 259 -21.16 33.69 14.60
N GLN A 260 -20.66 34.87 15.04
CA GLN A 260 -21.47 36.00 15.47
C GLN A 260 -21.07 37.33 14.84
N ASP A 261 -20.19 37.30 13.79
CA ASP A 261 -19.58 38.50 13.21
C ASP A 261 -20.58 39.37 12.40
N GLY A 262 -21.60 38.75 11.83
CA GLY A 262 -22.52 39.40 10.92
C GLY A 262 -23.88 39.69 11.54
N ARG A 263 -24.59 40.67 10.97
CA ARG A 263 -25.99 40.97 11.34
C ARG A 263 -27.01 40.00 10.76
N SER A 264 -26.60 39.18 9.75
CA SER A 264 -27.47 38.25 9.05
C SER A 264 -27.19 36.82 9.53
N GLN A 265 -28.20 36.15 10.09
CA GLN A 265 -28.15 34.74 10.51
C GLN A 265 -27.72 33.82 9.38
N HIS A 266 -28.23 34.03 8.14
CA HIS A 266 -27.87 33.21 6.99
C HIS A 266 -26.38 33.31 6.64
N LYS A 267 -25.84 34.54 6.62
CA LYS A 267 -24.39 34.74 6.38
C LYS A 267 -23.52 34.14 7.49
N ASN A 268 -23.96 34.24 8.75
CA ASN A 268 -23.28 33.62 9.88
C ASN A 268 -23.33 32.09 9.77
N LYS A 269 -24.43 31.50 9.33
CA LYS A 269 -24.54 30.05 9.10
C LYS A 269 -23.62 29.57 7.97
N GLU A 270 -23.56 30.31 6.85
CA GLU A 270 -22.61 29.98 5.77
C GLU A 270 -21.15 30.05 6.20
N LYS A 271 -20.78 31.11 6.94
CA LYS A 271 -19.43 31.24 7.52
C LYS A 271 -19.15 30.13 8.53
N ALA A 272 -20.08 29.83 9.42
CA ALA A 272 -19.92 28.74 10.38
C ALA A 272 -19.76 27.38 9.69
N LEU A 273 -20.49 27.14 8.60
CA LEU A 273 -20.35 25.91 7.80
C LEU A 273 -18.97 25.81 7.12
N SER A 274 -18.48 26.92 6.56
CA SER A 274 -17.14 26.97 5.97
C SER A 274 -16.05 26.73 7.01
N LEU A 275 -16.17 27.35 8.20
CA LEU A 275 -15.26 27.13 9.30
C LEU A 275 -15.33 25.70 9.86
N LEU A 276 -16.52 25.09 9.89
CA LEU A 276 -16.70 23.70 10.30
C LEU A 276 -16.00 22.75 9.32
N LYS A 277 -16.20 22.95 8.02
CA LYS A 277 -15.53 22.16 6.97
C LYS A 277 -14.00 22.25 7.10
N ALA A 278 -13.47 23.46 7.30
CA ALA A 278 -12.04 23.66 7.50
C ALA A 278 -11.53 22.91 8.75
N LYS A 279 -12.23 22.99 9.88
CA LYS A 279 -11.86 22.27 11.10
C LYS A 279 -11.94 20.74 10.96
N LEU A 280 -12.94 20.23 10.24
CA LEU A 280 -13.05 18.80 9.96
C LEU A 280 -11.90 18.34 9.09
N LEU A 281 -11.55 19.10 8.04
CA LEU A 281 -10.40 18.82 7.18
C LEU A 281 -9.08 18.82 7.95
N ASP A 282 -8.88 19.82 8.83
CA ASP A 282 -7.70 19.91 9.68
C ASP A 282 -7.59 18.72 10.63
N ALA A 283 -8.70 18.33 11.29
CA ALA A 283 -8.74 17.18 12.19
C ALA A 283 -8.44 15.84 11.45
N GLU A 284 -8.97 15.69 10.22
CA GLU A 284 -8.69 14.52 9.41
C GLU A 284 -7.22 14.48 8.94
N LYS A 285 -6.67 15.64 8.61
CA LYS A 285 -5.26 15.79 8.27
C LYS A 285 -4.35 15.45 9.47
N GLU A 286 -4.63 16.01 10.64
CA GLU A 286 -3.87 15.70 11.87
C GLU A 286 -3.90 14.21 12.21
N LYS A 287 -5.05 13.55 12.03
CA LYS A 287 -5.16 12.10 12.23
C LYS A 287 -4.28 11.32 11.27
N LYS A 288 -4.32 11.65 9.97
CA LYS A 288 -3.49 11.00 8.95
C LYS A 288 -1.99 11.27 9.18
N ASP A 289 -1.63 12.50 9.54
CA ASP A 289 -0.25 12.86 9.86
C ASP A 289 0.26 12.08 11.09
N ALA A 290 -0.58 11.90 12.11
CA ALA A 290 -0.25 11.09 13.29
C ALA A 290 -0.06 9.60 12.95
N GLU A 291 -0.95 9.02 12.13
CA GLU A 291 -0.82 7.65 11.65
C GLU A 291 0.47 7.45 10.83
N GLN A 292 0.81 8.40 9.95
CA GLN A 292 2.07 8.35 9.20
C GLN A 292 3.30 8.47 10.10
N ALA A 293 3.24 9.36 11.11
CA ALA A 293 4.34 9.52 12.05
C ALA A 293 4.58 8.24 12.86
N GLU A 294 3.50 7.56 13.28
CA GLU A 294 3.59 6.29 13.98
C GLU A 294 4.15 5.17 13.07
N ASN A 295 3.64 5.03 11.84
CA ASN A 295 4.16 4.08 10.86
C ASN A 295 5.64 4.33 10.57
N ARG A 296 6.05 5.59 10.36
CA ARG A 296 7.46 5.95 10.18
C ARG A 296 8.29 5.55 11.40
N LYS A 297 7.81 5.76 12.61
CA LYS A 297 8.50 5.39 13.85
C LYS A 297 8.70 3.87 13.95
N ILE A 298 7.70 3.08 13.56
CA ILE A 298 7.79 1.62 13.51
C ILE A 298 8.83 1.18 12.48
N MET A 299 8.83 1.77 11.27
CA MET A 299 9.77 1.43 10.19
C MET A 299 11.22 1.78 10.54
N VAL A 300 11.45 2.93 11.15
CA VAL A 300 12.79 3.41 11.52
C VAL A 300 13.33 2.66 12.75
N GLY A 301 12.43 2.15 13.63
CA GLY A 301 12.80 1.50 14.88
C GLY A 301 13.64 2.39 15.78
N SER A 302 14.54 1.79 16.56
CA SER A 302 15.52 2.51 17.37
C SER A 302 16.75 2.97 16.57
N GLY A 303 16.91 2.51 15.32
CA GLY A 303 18.12 2.68 14.52
C GLY A 303 19.31 1.86 15.01
N ASP A 304 19.06 0.91 15.92
CA ASP A 304 20.11 0.02 16.45
C ASP A 304 20.51 -1.04 15.40
N ARG A 305 21.78 -1.40 15.38
CA ARG A 305 22.36 -2.40 14.48
C ARG A 305 21.77 -3.80 14.69
N SER A 306 21.15 -4.07 15.82
CA SER A 306 20.49 -5.35 16.14
C SER A 306 19.18 -5.56 15.39
N GLU A 307 18.44 -4.47 15.10
CA GLU A 307 17.14 -4.49 14.42
C GLU A 307 17.25 -4.61 12.88
N LYS A 308 18.42 -5.04 12.41
CA LYS A 308 18.70 -5.14 10.97
C LYS A 308 17.73 -6.04 10.21
N ILE A 309 17.20 -5.53 9.10
CA ILE A 309 16.52 -6.35 8.10
C ILE A 309 17.51 -6.93 7.09
N ARG A 310 18.55 -6.16 6.73
CA ARG A 310 19.53 -6.56 5.72
C ARG A 310 20.96 -6.22 6.15
N THR A 311 21.91 -7.06 5.76
CA THR A 311 23.35 -6.84 6.00
C THR A 311 24.13 -6.83 4.69
N TYR A 312 24.89 -5.76 4.49
CA TYR A 312 25.83 -5.57 3.38
C TYR A 312 27.25 -5.86 3.87
N ASN A 313 27.79 -7.00 3.49
CA ASN A 313 29.13 -7.46 3.92
C ASN A 313 30.11 -7.29 2.77
N PHE A 314 30.88 -6.20 2.80
CA PHE A 314 31.86 -5.89 1.75
C PHE A 314 33.03 -6.90 1.70
N PRO A 315 33.66 -7.30 2.82
CA PRO A 315 34.72 -8.31 2.80
C PRO A 315 34.30 -9.62 2.16
N GLN A 316 33.04 -10.03 2.32
CA GLN A 316 32.53 -11.29 1.76
C GLN A 316 31.81 -11.11 0.42
N ASN A 317 31.74 -9.88 -0.11
CA ASN A 317 30.96 -9.54 -1.32
C ASN A 317 29.54 -10.12 -1.30
N ARG A 318 28.85 -10.02 -0.14
CA ARG A 318 27.56 -10.67 0.13
C ARG A 318 26.56 -9.71 0.75
N ILE A 319 25.31 -9.80 0.29
CA ILE A 319 24.15 -9.16 0.91
C ILE A 319 23.27 -10.27 1.48
N THR A 320 22.84 -10.13 2.73
CA THR A 320 21.94 -11.09 3.37
C THR A 320 20.69 -10.37 3.85
N ASP A 321 19.52 -10.81 3.38
CA ASP A 321 18.23 -10.41 3.97
C ASP A 321 17.86 -11.41 5.06
N HIS A 322 17.71 -10.89 6.29
CA HIS A 322 17.50 -11.74 7.47
C HIS A 322 16.05 -12.16 7.65
N ARG A 323 15.12 -11.59 6.92
CA ARG A 323 13.69 -11.95 7.01
C ARG A 323 13.36 -13.24 6.29
N ILE A 324 14.10 -13.52 5.21
CA ILE A 324 13.95 -14.71 4.36
C ILE A 324 15.22 -15.57 4.33
N GLU A 325 16.24 -15.21 5.15
CA GLU A 325 17.55 -15.88 5.24
C GLU A 325 18.27 -16.04 3.89
N MET A 326 17.92 -15.18 2.92
CA MET A 326 18.49 -15.20 1.58
C MET A 326 19.78 -14.40 1.51
N SER A 327 20.77 -14.96 0.80
CA SER A 327 22.05 -14.28 0.53
C SER A 327 22.31 -14.17 -0.97
N VAL A 328 22.67 -12.98 -1.42
CA VAL A 328 23.09 -12.70 -2.79
C VAL A 328 24.57 -12.34 -2.79
N HIS A 329 25.35 -12.99 -3.66
CA HIS A 329 26.75 -12.71 -3.89
C HIS A 329 26.85 -11.80 -5.13
N ASN A 330 27.45 -10.67 -5.03
CA ASN A 330 27.68 -9.60 -5.98
C ASN A 330 27.14 -8.26 -5.45
N LEU A 331 27.76 -7.80 -4.38
CA LEU A 331 27.38 -6.57 -3.69
C LEU A 331 27.51 -5.33 -4.59
N VAL A 332 28.47 -5.35 -5.52
CA VAL A 332 28.70 -4.19 -6.43
C VAL A 332 27.50 -3.99 -7.35
N ASN A 333 27.02 -5.03 -8.01
CA ASN A 333 25.86 -4.95 -8.89
C ASN A 333 24.59 -4.60 -8.13
N PHE A 334 24.43 -5.16 -6.93
CA PHE A 334 23.30 -4.86 -6.07
C PHE A 334 23.27 -3.37 -5.71
N LEU A 335 24.41 -2.77 -5.32
CA LEU A 335 24.53 -1.34 -5.07
C LEU A 335 24.38 -0.49 -6.33
N ASP A 336 24.53 -1.08 -7.51
CA ASP A 336 24.20 -0.45 -8.79
C ASP A 336 22.75 -0.68 -9.24
N GLY A 337 21.89 -1.05 -8.28
CA GLY A 337 20.45 -1.15 -8.47
C GLY A 337 19.93 -2.49 -8.98
N ASP A 338 20.77 -3.54 -9.05
CA ASP A 338 20.35 -4.88 -9.46
C ASP A 338 19.78 -5.64 -8.24
N MET A 339 18.56 -5.25 -7.87
CA MET A 339 17.86 -5.77 -6.69
C MET A 339 16.74 -6.76 -7.02
N GLU A 340 16.47 -7.02 -8.30
CA GLU A 340 15.30 -7.75 -8.77
C GLU A 340 15.13 -9.11 -8.10
N VAL A 341 16.19 -9.89 -8.00
CA VAL A 341 16.17 -11.24 -7.39
C VAL A 341 15.74 -11.18 -5.92
N MET A 342 16.22 -10.19 -5.16
CA MET A 342 15.85 -10.03 -3.74
C MET A 342 14.41 -9.54 -3.59
N ILE A 343 14.00 -8.58 -4.41
CA ILE A 343 12.63 -8.04 -4.39
C ILE A 343 11.62 -9.13 -4.75
N SER A 344 11.89 -9.91 -5.81
CA SER A 344 11.02 -11.03 -6.23
C SER A 344 10.86 -12.07 -5.12
N SER A 345 11.98 -12.47 -4.48
CA SER A 345 11.92 -13.45 -3.39
C SER A 345 11.16 -12.94 -2.16
N LEU A 346 11.27 -11.64 -1.84
CA LEU A 346 10.48 -11.02 -0.77
C LEU A 346 8.98 -10.96 -1.09
N LEU A 347 8.64 -10.68 -2.36
CA LEU A 347 7.26 -10.71 -2.83
C LEU A 347 6.68 -12.13 -2.76
N GLU A 348 7.43 -13.14 -3.22
CA GLU A 348 7.03 -14.55 -3.16
C GLU A 348 6.80 -15.02 -1.72
N GLU A 349 7.73 -14.71 -0.81
CA GLU A 349 7.59 -15.06 0.61
C GLU A 349 6.38 -14.37 1.26
N ASN A 350 6.14 -13.09 0.93
CA ASN A 350 4.96 -12.37 1.42
C ASN A 350 3.66 -13.01 0.91
N GLN A 351 3.63 -13.40 -0.37
CA GLN A 351 2.49 -14.11 -0.95
C GLN A 351 2.29 -15.48 -0.29
N ALA A 352 3.36 -16.24 -0.05
CA ALA A 352 3.31 -17.54 0.61
C ALA A 352 2.74 -17.43 2.04
N ARG A 353 3.18 -16.44 2.81
CA ARG A 353 2.66 -16.16 4.16
C ARG A 353 1.17 -15.77 4.13
N ALA A 354 0.79 -14.92 3.17
CA ALA A 354 -0.61 -14.53 3.01
C ALA A 354 -1.50 -15.72 2.62
N LEU A 355 -1.02 -16.63 1.75
CA LEU A 355 -1.69 -17.88 1.42
C LEU A 355 -1.86 -18.80 2.63
N ALA A 356 -0.81 -18.97 3.43
CA ALA A 356 -0.86 -19.79 4.65
C ALA A 356 -1.94 -19.26 5.64
N ASN A 357 -2.07 -17.93 5.75
CA ASN A 357 -3.09 -17.29 6.58
C ASN A 357 -4.52 -17.45 6.03
N LEU A 358 -4.70 -17.70 4.72
CA LEU A 358 -6.00 -17.98 4.11
C LEU A 358 -6.44 -19.44 4.32
N GLU A 359 -5.48 -20.36 4.53
CA GLU A 359 -5.72 -21.79 4.70
C GLU A 359 -5.95 -22.18 6.17
N GLY A 360 -5.57 -21.34 7.14
CA GLY A 360 -5.78 -21.53 8.58
C GLY A 360 -7.03 -20.84 9.09
#